data_8b331517cc15287dd749261760b0400f
#
_entry.id   8b331517cc15287dd749261760b0400f
#
_cell.length_a   1.000
_cell.length_b   1.000
_cell.length_c   1.000
_cell.angle_alpha   90.00
_cell.angle_beta   90.00
_cell.angle_gamma   90.00
#
_symmetry.space_group_name_H-M   'P 1'
#
loop_
_entity.id
_entity.type
_entity.pdbx_description
1 polymer ?
#
loop_
_entity_poly.entity_id
_entity_poly.type
_entity_poly.pdbx_seq_one_letter_code
_entity_poly.pdbx_strand_id
1 'polypeptide(L)'
;MNKHMVLYLILVLLAVLGLGGMAIAGGIGQARVDIQVETLEGDVEQARELRLTLPFQADDHTLWETTFSPAGDPAPTTDFTYSILSMPPEREAFATFSGGRISDSIVASREIFQTVALLPDQLMTLARELAEDLEPGQSAGMEFQSEDYTTYFDFDLSLLMPKGDTYYVYTTPRNALKGYFHIPIPDGTRVSMSVTRSEDGGYFDVLVQPVGGSYGFNKNGCVTDGWIYLVLSPADFPEGTDFSQIRGGYGLYRIPTATDSYELDVGAMQTVLPLSYAEIEDICVMKSPWDGVLLLLTLEHGNLRLRLFDEASCTVLEDYTLDSYSSMPQVVQGENVLLLLSYDVPERSFLALVREDGQYVPSLRGTLPNKSYRWYEPAVAYRNGHLAFATLSPDEERPGLSMEVWIWEDGGEVFYGRFLRAAAWEDSIYASTPLRLSWKEDGA
;
A
#
# COMPACT_ATOMS: atom_id res chain seq x y z
N MET A 1 1.97 59.65 -7.65
CA MET A 1 2.08 58.20 -7.30
C MET A 1 2.95 57.53 -8.37
N ASN A 2 4.02 56.84 -7.98
CA ASN A 2 4.96 56.22 -8.92
C ASN A 2 4.24 55.05 -9.64
N LYS A 3 4.46 54.93 -11.00
CA LYS A 3 3.81 53.88 -11.81
C LYS A 3 4.02 52.45 -11.24
N HIS A 4 5.16 52.22 -10.61
CA HIS A 4 5.45 50.95 -9.94
C HIS A 4 4.61 50.70 -8.71
N MET A 5 4.27 51.74 -7.95
CA MET A 5 3.40 51.67 -6.79
C MET A 5 1.94 51.37 -7.16
N VAL A 6 1.48 51.91 -8.28
CA VAL A 6 0.15 51.61 -8.83
C VAL A 6 0.07 50.16 -9.28
N LEU A 7 1.09 49.68 -9.99
CA LEU A 7 1.15 48.27 -10.42
C LEU A 7 1.16 47.31 -9.22
N TYR A 8 1.97 47.62 -8.20
CA TYR A 8 2.02 46.83 -6.97
C TYR A 8 0.67 46.75 -6.27
N LEU A 9 -0.01 47.88 -6.14
CA LEU A 9 -1.35 47.94 -5.53
C LEU A 9 -2.39 47.13 -6.34
N ILE A 10 -2.31 47.16 -7.67
CA ILE A 10 -3.19 46.37 -8.53
C ILE A 10 -2.92 44.87 -8.33
N LEU A 11 -1.65 44.43 -8.28
CA LEU A 11 -1.28 43.05 -8.07
C LEU A 11 -1.74 42.54 -6.68
N VAL A 12 -1.55 43.34 -5.64
CA VAL A 12 -2.05 43.04 -4.30
C VAL A 12 -3.58 42.92 -4.27
N LEU A 13 -4.26 43.85 -4.94
CA LEU A 13 -5.72 43.81 -5.01
C LEU A 13 -6.22 42.57 -5.76
N LEU A 14 -5.59 42.20 -6.87
CA LEU A 14 -5.91 41.00 -7.62
C LEU A 14 -5.66 39.73 -6.80
N ALA A 15 -4.57 39.68 -6.04
CA ALA A 15 -4.28 38.55 -5.15
C ALA A 15 -5.34 38.43 -4.03
N VAL A 16 -5.73 39.55 -3.40
CA VAL A 16 -6.78 39.58 -2.36
C VAL A 16 -8.14 39.17 -2.93
N LEU A 17 -8.48 39.66 -4.13
CA LEU A 17 -9.74 39.28 -4.80
C LEU A 17 -9.73 37.80 -5.21
N GLY A 18 -8.59 37.28 -5.67
CA GLY A 18 -8.44 35.86 -6.00
C GLY A 18 -8.64 34.97 -4.77
N LEU A 19 -7.92 35.26 -3.68
CA LEU A 19 -8.03 34.53 -2.42
C LEU A 19 -9.45 34.63 -1.83
N GLY A 20 -10.05 35.82 -1.82
CA GLY A 20 -11.42 36.02 -1.37
C GLY A 20 -12.43 35.26 -2.23
N GLY A 21 -12.21 35.23 -3.55
CA GLY A 21 -13.05 34.47 -4.48
C GLY A 21 -12.98 32.96 -4.23
N MET A 22 -11.79 32.42 -3.97
CA MET A 22 -11.61 31.00 -3.66
C MET A 22 -12.24 30.62 -2.30
N ALA A 23 -12.06 31.46 -1.28
CA ALA A 23 -12.71 31.23 0.02
C ALA A 23 -14.25 31.23 -0.08
N ILE A 24 -14.82 32.15 -0.89
CA ILE A 24 -16.26 32.18 -1.16
C ILE A 24 -16.70 30.94 -1.94
N ALA A 25 -15.95 30.55 -2.98
CA ALA A 25 -16.26 29.36 -3.78
C ALA A 25 -16.21 28.08 -2.92
N GLY A 26 -15.20 27.96 -2.04
CA GLY A 26 -15.09 26.88 -1.07
C GLY A 26 -16.28 26.82 -0.12
N GLY A 27 -16.66 27.97 0.47
CA GLY A 27 -17.83 28.07 1.35
C GLY A 27 -19.16 27.75 0.66
N ILE A 28 -19.31 28.11 -0.64
CA ILE A 28 -20.48 27.72 -1.44
C ILE A 28 -20.46 26.23 -1.74
N GLY A 29 -19.28 25.64 -2.03
CA GLY A 29 -19.10 24.21 -2.22
C GLY A 29 -19.44 23.41 -0.97
N GLN A 30 -18.99 23.87 0.18
CA GLN A 30 -19.29 23.30 1.50
C GLN A 30 -20.79 23.22 1.79
N ALA A 31 -21.54 24.24 1.47
CA ALA A 31 -23.01 24.29 1.70
C ALA A 31 -23.81 23.39 0.74
N ARG A 32 -23.19 22.80 -0.29
CA ARG A 32 -23.82 21.94 -1.30
C ARG A 32 -23.52 20.48 -1.15
N VAL A 33 -22.76 20.08 -0.15
CA VAL A 33 -22.50 18.67 0.11
C VAL A 33 -23.77 18.06 0.71
N ASP A 34 -24.42 17.22 -0.06
CA ASP A 34 -25.57 16.43 0.37
C ASP A 34 -25.16 14.95 0.39
N ILE A 35 -25.48 14.27 1.47
CA ILE A 35 -25.23 12.83 1.63
C ILE A 35 -26.60 12.13 1.53
N GLN A 36 -26.78 11.35 0.49
CA GLN A 36 -27.95 10.51 0.36
C GLN A 36 -27.67 9.15 1.01
N VAL A 37 -28.53 8.77 1.94
CA VAL A 37 -28.46 7.51 2.67
C VAL A 37 -29.45 6.54 2.05
N GLU A 38 -28.95 5.38 1.63
CA GLU A 38 -29.76 4.25 1.18
C GLU A 38 -29.57 3.10 2.16
N THR A 39 -30.59 2.79 2.97
CA THR A 39 -30.59 1.61 3.83
C THR A 39 -30.91 0.40 2.96
N LEU A 40 -29.99 -0.54 2.87
CA LEU A 40 -30.14 -1.75 2.08
C LEU A 40 -30.66 -2.90 2.93
N GLU A 41 -30.13 -3.05 4.16
CA GLU A 41 -30.58 -4.05 5.12
C GLU A 41 -30.52 -3.50 6.55
N GLY A 42 -31.38 -4.01 7.44
CA GLY A 42 -31.38 -3.71 8.87
C GLY A 42 -31.98 -2.37 9.24
N ASP A 43 -31.61 -1.88 10.43
CA ASP A 43 -32.13 -0.64 11.03
C ASP A 43 -31.03 0.43 11.11
N VAL A 44 -31.26 1.56 10.42
CA VAL A 44 -30.33 2.71 10.41
C VAL A 44 -30.11 3.31 11.79
N GLU A 45 -31.02 3.11 12.74
CA GLU A 45 -30.87 3.57 14.12
C GLU A 45 -29.68 2.92 14.84
N GLN A 46 -29.27 1.71 14.42
CA GLN A 46 -28.07 1.04 14.92
C GLN A 46 -26.79 1.83 14.58
N ALA A 47 -26.84 2.65 13.54
CA ALA A 47 -25.73 3.49 13.11
C ALA A 47 -25.79 4.93 13.68
N ARG A 48 -26.73 5.25 14.60
CA ARG A 48 -26.92 6.61 15.13
C ARG A 48 -25.67 7.18 15.79
N GLU A 49 -24.95 6.35 16.52
CA GLU A 49 -23.73 6.76 17.24
C GLU A 49 -22.45 6.65 16.38
N LEU A 50 -22.57 6.09 15.18
CA LEU A 50 -21.45 5.98 14.27
C LEU A 50 -21.16 7.36 13.63
N ARG A 51 -19.88 7.67 13.46
CA ARG A 51 -19.37 8.85 12.79
C ARG A 51 -18.45 8.42 11.66
N LEU A 52 -18.76 8.92 10.49
CA LEU A 52 -17.95 8.73 9.29
C LEU A 52 -17.40 10.09 8.88
N THR A 53 -16.12 10.15 8.61
CA THR A 53 -15.49 11.31 8.00
C THR A 53 -14.93 10.92 6.66
N LEU A 54 -15.52 11.51 5.62
CA LEU A 54 -15.13 11.30 4.23
C LEU A 54 -14.30 12.51 3.77
N PRO A 55 -13.00 12.35 3.58
CA PRO A 55 -12.15 13.37 3.02
C PRO A 55 -12.36 13.44 1.50
N PHE A 56 -12.25 14.63 0.95
CA PHE A 56 -12.33 14.87 -0.48
C PHE A 56 -11.36 15.97 -0.88
N GLN A 57 -10.46 15.67 -1.79
CA GLN A 57 -9.47 16.60 -2.32
C GLN A 57 -9.75 16.81 -3.82
N ALA A 58 -10.10 18.04 -4.20
CA ALA A 58 -10.36 18.36 -5.61
C ALA A 58 -9.06 18.68 -6.37
N ASP A 59 -8.09 19.24 -5.67
CA ASP A 59 -6.76 19.58 -6.16
C ASP A 59 -5.77 19.62 -5.00
N ASP A 60 -4.51 19.91 -5.27
CA ASP A 60 -3.46 19.99 -4.24
C ASP A 60 -3.65 21.13 -3.22
N HIS A 61 -4.65 21.98 -3.39
CA HIS A 61 -4.88 23.18 -2.56
C HIS A 61 -6.15 23.15 -1.74
N THR A 62 -7.09 22.24 -2.05
CA THR A 62 -8.44 22.24 -1.47
C THR A 62 -8.79 20.87 -0.89
N LEU A 63 -9.19 20.86 0.37
CA LEU A 63 -9.66 19.69 1.09
C LEU A 63 -11.02 19.98 1.71
N TRP A 64 -11.98 19.09 1.50
CA TRP A 64 -13.25 19.04 2.24
C TRP A 64 -13.28 17.75 3.05
N GLU A 65 -13.61 17.87 4.32
CA GLU A 65 -13.86 16.74 5.19
C GLU A 65 -15.31 16.76 5.64
N THR A 66 -16.09 15.83 5.14
CA THR A 66 -17.50 15.73 5.49
C THR A 66 -17.70 14.68 6.57
N THR A 67 -18.13 15.10 7.75
CA THR A 67 -18.47 14.22 8.88
C THR A 67 -19.98 14.12 9.02
N PHE A 68 -20.49 12.91 9.11
CA PHE A 68 -21.91 12.63 9.25
C PHE A 68 -22.17 11.33 10.01
N SER A 69 -23.42 11.18 10.47
CA SER A 69 -23.95 9.91 10.99
C SER A 69 -24.84 9.25 9.94
N PRO A 70 -24.78 7.94 9.76
CA PRO A 70 -25.70 7.21 8.90
C PRO A 70 -27.17 7.45 9.21
N ALA A 71 -27.52 7.63 10.47
CA ALA A 71 -28.89 7.94 10.90
C ALA A 71 -29.32 9.42 10.66
N GLY A 72 -28.43 10.25 10.09
CA GLY A 72 -28.73 11.64 9.77
C GLY A 72 -28.74 12.61 10.95
N ASP A 73 -28.37 12.19 12.14
CA ASP A 73 -28.29 13.02 13.36
C ASP A 73 -26.92 12.85 14.06
N PRO A 74 -26.11 13.90 14.15
CA PRO A 74 -26.33 15.25 13.61
C PRO A 74 -26.29 15.30 12.07
N ALA A 75 -26.84 16.38 11.53
CA ALA A 75 -26.78 16.68 10.11
C ALA A 75 -25.31 16.71 9.63
N PRO A 76 -25.02 16.35 8.37
CA PRO A 76 -23.69 16.39 7.81
C PRO A 76 -23.02 17.76 8.00
N THR A 77 -21.77 17.74 8.46
CA THR A 77 -20.93 18.94 8.56
C THR A 77 -19.74 18.79 7.64
N THR A 78 -19.39 19.85 6.93
CA THR A 78 -18.24 19.83 6.04
C THR A 78 -17.28 20.93 6.44
N ASP A 79 -16.06 20.55 6.76
CA ASP A 79 -14.95 21.45 6.97
C ASP A 79 -14.20 21.64 5.65
N PHE A 80 -13.84 22.89 5.37
CA PHE A 80 -13.12 23.26 4.17
C PHE A 80 -11.76 23.86 4.54
N THR A 81 -10.72 23.28 4.00
CA THR A 81 -9.34 23.77 4.15
C THR A 81 -8.82 24.20 2.80
N TYR A 82 -8.23 25.38 2.72
CA TYR A 82 -7.52 25.88 1.56
C TYR A 82 -6.09 26.27 1.96
N SER A 83 -5.11 25.82 1.17
CA SER A 83 -3.72 26.20 1.32
C SER A 83 -3.22 26.88 0.05
N ILE A 84 -2.52 28.02 0.21
CA ILE A 84 -1.85 28.73 -0.92
C ILE A 84 -0.69 27.89 -1.47
N LEU A 85 -0.01 27.16 -0.58
CA LEU A 85 0.93 26.12 -0.95
C LEU A 85 0.13 24.83 -1.13
N SER A 86 0.55 23.98 -2.06
CA SER A 86 -0.06 22.66 -2.18
C SER A 86 -0.14 22.04 -0.79
N MET A 87 -1.33 21.59 -0.41
CA MET A 87 -1.46 20.85 0.84
C MET A 87 -0.62 19.61 0.66
N PRO A 88 0.46 19.43 1.46
CA PRO A 88 1.09 18.14 1.43
C PRO A 88 -0.03 17.15 1.78
N PRO A 89 -0.24 16.08 0.98
CA PRO A 89 -0.97 14.95 1.50
C PRO A 89 -0.35 14.61 2.84
N GLU A 90 -1.11 14.07 3.80
CA GLU A 90 -0.55 13.45 4.99
C GLU A 90 0.35 12.32 4.51
N ARG A 91 1.57 12.71 4.11
CA ARG A 91 2.53 11.82 3.50
C ARG A 91 3.33 11.20 4.62
N GLU A 92 2.98 10.01 4.97
CA GLU A 92 3.88 9.20 5.77
C GLU A 92 5.09 8.77 4.94
N ALA A 93 6.22 8.55 5.62
CA ALA A 93 7.32 7.85 5.01
C ALA A 93 6.87 6.44 4.62
N PHE A 94 7.20 6.00 3.43
CA PHE A 94 6.94 4.64 3.01
C PHE A 94 8.15 4.02 2.33
N ALA A 95 8.30 2.72 2.47
CA ALA A 95 9.35 1.97 1.82
C ALA A 95 8.74 0.99 0.82
N THR A 96 9.36 0.86 -0.34
CA THR A 96 9.05 -0.17 -1.33
C THR A 96 10.17 -1.19 -1.31
N PHE A 97 9.83 -2.43 -1.08
CA PHE A 97 10.73 -3.57 -1.11
C PHE A 97 10.33 -4.52 -2.24
N SER A 98 11.20 -4.70 -3.19
CA SER A 98 10.98 -5.58 -4.32
C SER A 98 12.14 -6.54 -4.49
N GLY A 99 11.86 -7.71 -5.02
CA GLY A 99 12.89 -8.71 -5.21
C GLY A 99 12.36 -10.03 -5.72
N GLY A 100 13.18 -11.07 -5.61
CA GLY A 100 12.85 -12.38 -6.16
C GLY A 100 12.82 -12.41 -7.68
N ARG A 101 13.25 -11.34 -8.34
CA ARG A 101 13.20 -11.24 -9.81
C ARG A 101 14.43 -11.84 -10.44
N ILE A 102 14.19 -12.57 -11.54
CA ILE A 102 15.19 -12.97 -12.52
C ILE A 102 15.03 -12.09 -13.79
N SER A 103 14.05 -11.20 -13.76
CA SER A 103 13.65 -10.39 -14.92
C SER A 103 14.44 -9.10 -15.01
N ASP A 104 14.89 -8.78 -16.21
CA ASP A 104 15.45 -7.47 -16.57
C ASP A 104 14.71 -6.92 -17.80
N SER A 105 14.53 -5.61 -17.84
CA SER A 105 13.90 -4.92 -18.96
C SER A 105 14.60 -3.60 -19.21
N ILE A 106 15.01 -3.38 -20.43
CA ILE A 106 15.58 -2.09 -20.88
C ILE A 106 14.96 -1.65 -22.20
N VAL A 107 14.74 -0.34 -22.33
CA VAL A 107 14.45 0.32 -23.59
C VAL A 107 15.55 1.34 -23.83
N ALA A 108 16.30 1.22 -24.89
CA ALA A 108 17.43 2.10 -25.18
C ALA A 108 17.47 2.54 -26.64
N SER A 109 17.87 3.81 -26.87
CA SER A 109 18.17 4.23 -28.22
C SER A 109 19.29 3.37 -28.83
N ARG A 110 19.31 3.26 -30.14
CA ARG A 110 20.30 2.44 -30.85
C ARG A 110 21.74 2.78 -30.45
N GLU A 111 22.04 4.05 -30.27
CA GLU A 111 23.37 4.51 -29.88
C GLU A 111 23.72 4.06 -28.46
N ILE A 112 22.81 4.26 -27.48
CA ILE A 112 22.99 3.85 -26.09
C ILE A 112 23.11 2.34 -26.00
N PHE A 113 22.24 1.60 -26.66
CA PHE A 113 22.25 0.15 -26.67
C PHE A 113 23.59 -0.45 -27.19
N GLN A 114 24.19 0.20 -28.18
CA GLN A 114 25.47 -0.25 -28.75
C GLN A 114 26.67 0.13 -27.90
N THR A 115 26.61 1.22 -27.14
CA THR A 115 27.80 1.83 -26.49
C THR A 115 27.82 1.68 -24.97
N VAL A 116 26.65 1.55 -24.31
CA VAL A 116 26.54 1.50 -22.84
C VAL A 116 26.19 0.09 -22.39
N ALA A 117 26.77 -0.37 -21.28
CA ALA A 117 26.36 -1.61 -20.61
C ALA A 117 25.17 -1.29 -19.68
N LEU A 118 23.96 -1.63 -20.13
CA LEU A 118 22.70 -1.40 -19.42
C LEU A 118 22.22 -2.65 -18.67
N LEU A 119 22.74 -3.81 -19.03
CA LEU A 119 22.55 -5.10 -18.41
C LEU A 119 23.91 -5.67 -17.98
N PRO A 120 23.96 -6.74 -17.20
CA PRO A 120 25.20 -7.50 -16.99
C PRO A 120 25.89 -7.84 -18.31
N ASP A 121 27.21 -7.80 -18.34
CA ASP A 121 28.02 -7.91 -19.58
C ASP A 121 27.65 -9.13 -20.46
N GLN A 122 27.35 -10.25 -19.83
CA GLN A 122 26.94 -11.49 -20.53
C GLN A 122 25.58 -11.29 -21.22
N LEU A 123 24.60 -10.73 -20.53
CA LEU A 123 23.29 -10.44 -21.11
C LEU A 123 23.36 -9.39 -22.22
N MET A 124 24.19 -8.35 -22.05
CA MET A 124 24.41 -7.35 -23.10
C MET A 124 25.04 -7.95 -24.35
N THR A 125 25.98 -8.90 -24.20
CA THR A 125 26.58 -9.58 -25.33
C THR A 125 25.53 -10.38 -26.10
N LEU A 126 24.75 -11.22 -25.41
CA LEU A 126 23.66 -11.98 -26.02
C LEU A 126 22.60 -11.09 -26.67
N ALA A 127 22.21 -9.98 -25.98
CA ALA A 127 21.23 -9.05 -26.54
C ALA A 127 21.73 -8.37 -27.82
N ARG A 128 23.02 -8.03 -27.91
CA ARG A 128 23.60 -7.42 -29.11
C ARG A 128 23.72 -8.46 -30.25
N GLU A 129 24.08 -9.68 -29.96
CA GLU A 129 24.08 -10.78 -30.95
C GLU A 129 22.70 -11.01 -31.54
N LEU A 130 21.64 -11.03 -30.67
CA LEU A 130 20.26 -11.14 -31.14
C LEU A 130 19.80 -9.93 -31.97
N ALA A 131 20.33 -8.72 -31.65
CA ALA A 131 19.95 -7.48 -32.34
C ALA A 131 20.63 -7.25 -33.66
N GLU A 132 21.73 -7.96 -33.97
CA GLU A 132 22.63 -7.68 -35.11
C GLU A 132 21.88 -7.67 -36.45
N ASP A 133 21.02 -8.66 -36.65
CA ASP A 133 20.31 -8.89 -37.91
C ASP A 133 18.85 -8.44 -37.90
N LEU A 134 18.39 -7.77 -36.82
CA LEU A 134 16.99 -7.33 -36.72
C LEU A 134 16.68 -6.14 -37.65
N GLU A 135 15.70 -6.31 -38.50
CA GLU A 135 15.04 -5.23 -39.22
C GLU A 135 14.09 -4.44 -38.31
N PRO A 136 13.75 -3.14 -38.61
CA PRO A 136 12.73 -2.43 -37.88
C PRO A 136 11.42 -3.20 -37.74
N GLY A 137 10.86 -3.26 -36.51
CA GLY A 137 9.65 -4.02 -36.18
C GLY A 137 9.86 -5.52 -35.95
N GLN A 138 11.09 -6.04 -36.09
CA GLN A 138 11.37 -7.44 -35.84
C GLN A 138 11.81 -7.72 -34.39
N SER A 139 11.60 -8.96 -33.97
CA SER A 139 12.05 -9.49 -32.70
C SER A 139 12.80 -10.81 -32.88
N ALA A 140 13.84 -11.04 -32.07
CA ALA A 140 14.49 -12.30 -31.90
C ALA A 140 14.52 -12.68 -30.42
N GLY A 141 14.60 -13.97 -30.12
CA GLY A 141 14.67 -14.46 -28.75
C GLY A 141 15.47 -15.76 -28.64
N MET A 142 15.91 -15.99 -27.41
CA MET A 142 16.59 -17.25 -27.02
C MET A 142 16.21 -17.64 -25.60
N GLU A 143 16.42 -18.91 -25.28
CA GLU A 143 16.30 -19.43 -23.92
C GLU A 143 17.67 -19.95 -23.45
N PHE A 144 17.95 -19.76 -22.17
CA PHE A 144 19.19 -20.21 -21.53
C PHE A 144 18.92 -20.54 -20.05
N GLN A 145 19.90 -21.08 -19.35
CA GLN A 145 19.79 -21.34 -17.92
C GLN A 145 20.17 -20.11 -17.14
N SER A 146 19.53 -19.88 -15.97
CA SER A 146 19.80 -18.70 -15.13
C SER A 146 21.25 -18.63 -14.66
N GLU A 147 21.90 -19.79 -14.46
CA GLU A 147 23.28 -19.92 -14.02
C GLU A 147 24.28 -19.30 -15.00
N ASP A 148 23.88 -19.17 -16.27
CA ASP A 148 24.72 -18.53 -17.31
C ASP A 148 24.93 -17.04 -17.07
N TYR A 149 24.09 -16.39 -16.20
CA TYR A 149 24.26 -14.97 -15.91
C TYR A 149 24.05 -14.58 -14.44
N THR A 150 23.20 -15.27 -13.70
CA THR A 150 22.99 -15.01 -12.27
C THR A 150 22.57 -16.27 -11.53
N THR A 151 23.10 -16.45 -10.34
CA THR A 151 22.81 -17.59 -9.47
C THR A 151 22.03 -17.23 -8.24
N TYR A 152 21.77 -15.92 -8.03
CA TYR A 152 21.07 -15.40 -6.86
C TYR A 152 19.99 -14.38 -7.27
N PHE A 153 18.89 -14.35 -6.54
CA PHE A 153 17.84 -13.37 -6.73
C PHE A 153 18.33 -11.96 -6.41
N ASP A 154 17.82 -10.98 -7.16
CA ASP A 154 18.06 -9.57 -6.92
C ASP A 154 16.98 -8.97 -6.03
N PHE A 155 17.37 -7.94 -5.26
CA PHE A 155 16.51 -7.22 -4.32
C PHE A 155 16.80 -5.72 -4.37
N ASP A 156 15.74 -4.92 -4.32
CA ASP A 156 15.79 -3.47 -4.25
C ASP A 156 14.94 -2.95 -3.09
N LEU A 157 15.46 -1.98 -2.36
CA LEU A 157 14.72 -1.27 -1.33
C LEU A 157 14.85 0.23 -1.57
N SER A 158 13.71 0.90 -1.58
CA SER A 158 13.63 2.35 -1.65
C SER A 158 12.79 2.88 -0.50
N LEU A 159 13.28 3.90 0.18
CA LEU A 159 12.59 4.66 1.21
C LEU A 159 12.24 6.03 0.64
N LEU A 160 10.98 6.40 0.71
CA LEU A 160 10.45 7.70 0.33
C LEU A 160 10.12 8.47 1.61
N MET A 161 10.94 9.49 1.91
CA MET A 161 10.74 10.36 3.07
C MET A 161 10.10 11.67 2.62
N PRO A 162 8.97 12.08 3.22
CA PRO A 162 8.33 13.33 2.86
C PRO A 162 9.21 14.53 3.20
N LYS A 163 9.28 15.48 2.26
CA LYS A 163 9.95 16.76 2.45
C LYS A 163 9.20 17.88 1.73
N GLY A 164 8.39 18.62 2.47
CA GLY A 164 7.49 19.61 1.89
C GLY A 164 6.59 18.93 0.85
N ASP A 165 6.54 19.46 -0.36
CA ASP A 165 5.69 18.95 -1.43
C ASP A 165 6.30 17.77 -2.22
N THR A 166 7.49 17.32 -1.84
CA THR A 166 8.23 16.26 -2.55
C THR A 166 8.64 15.13 -1.62
N TYR A 167 9.18 14.06 -2.21
CA TYR A 167 9.87 13.00 -1.44
C TYR A 167 11.36 13.04 -1.70
N TYR A 168 12.15 12.82 -0.66
CA TYR A 168 13.50 12.30 -0.83
C TYR A 168 13.44 10.80 -1.01
N VAL A 169 14.13 10.32 -2.03
CA VAL A 169 14.24 8.89 -2.30
C VAL A 169 15.63 8.43 -1.87
N TYR A 170 15.64 7.49 -0.95
CA TYR A 170 16.83 6.77 -0.49
C TYR A 170 16.75 5.36 -1.06
N THR A 171 17.84 4.86 -1.59
CA THR A 171 17.89 3.51 -2.19
C THR A 171 19.04 2.69 -1.63
N THR A 172 18.95 1.40 -1.73
CA THR A 172 20.11 0.54 -1.45
C THR A 172 21.12 0.59 -2.60
N PRO A 173 22.43 0.49 -2.30
CA PRO A 173 23.43 0.30 -3.35
C PRO A 173 23.12 -0.95 -4.19
N ARG A 174 23.42 -0.88 -5.48
CA ARG A 174 23.20 -1.99 -6.41
C ARG A 174 23.85 -3.29 -5.89
N ASN A 175 23.12 -4.39 -5.92
CA ASN A 175 23.53 -5.72 -5.44
C ASN A 175 23.84 -5.84 -3.93
N ALA A 176 23.67 -4.78 -3.12
CA ALA A 176 23.98 -4.85 -1.69
C ALA A 176 23.03 -5.81 -0.95
N LEU A 177 21.73 -5.73 -1.24
CA LEU A 177 20.72 -6.65 -0.69
C LEU A 177 20.87 -8.08 -1.20
N LYS A 178 21.26 -8.27 -2.47
CA LYS A 178 21.61 -9.57 -3.01
C LYS A 178 22.74 -10.24 -2.21
N GLY A 179 23.74 -9.47 -1.81
CA GLY A 179 24.83 -9.94 -0.93
C GLY A 179 24.40 -10.21 0.51
N TYR A 180 23.39 -9.52 1.02
CA TYR A 180 22.84 -9.76 2.35
C TYR A 180 21.95 -11.00 2.40
N PHE A 181 20.95 -11.08 1.52
CA PHE A 181 20.00 -12.19 1.48
C PHE A 181 20.60 -13.45 0.91
N HIS A 182 21.44 -13.36 -0.11
CA HIS A 182 22.18 -14.45 -0.73
C HIS A 182 21.32 -15.71 -1.01
N ILE A 183 20.11 -15.47 -1.56
CA ILE A 183 19.13 -16.52 -1.85
C ILE A 183 19.41 -17.07 -3.24
N PRO A 184 19.78 -18.36 -3.37
CA PRO A 184 20.08 -18.94 -4.67
C PRO A 184 18.82 -19.13 -5.51
N ILE A 185 18.97 -18.91 -6.80
CA ILE A 185 17.97 -19.32 -7.79
C ILE A 185 18.03 -20.84 -7.91
N PRO A 186 16.88 -21.55 -7.88
CA PRO A 186 16.88 -22.99 -8.03
C PRO A 186 17.55 -23.45 -9.32
N ASP A 187 18.39 -24.48 -9.24
CA ASP A 187 19.13 -25.05 -10.38
C ASP A 187 18.17 -25.45 -11.52
N GLY A 188 18.60 -25.20 -12.75
CA GLY A 188 17.81 -25.53 -13.94
C GLY A 188 16.68 -24.55 -14.24
N THR A 189 16.59 -23.40 -13.54
CA THR A 189 15.64 -22.33 -13.87
C THR A 189 15.93 -21.82 -15.29
N ARG A 190 14.93 -21.97 -16.18
CA ARG A 190 15.03 -21.49 -17.57
C ARG A 190 14.62 -20.03 -17.66
N VAL A 191 15.35 -19.27 -18.45
CA VAL A 191 15.12 -17.85 -18.69
C VAL A 191 15.04 -17.62 -20.21
N SER A 192 14.11 -16.78 -20.64
CA SER A 192 13.99 -16.31 -22.01
C SER A 192 14.47 -14.85 -22.10
N MET A 193 15.24 -14.56 -23.15
CA MET A 193 15.54 -13.19 -23.57
C MET A 193 14.86 -12.93 -24.90
N SER A 194 14.21 -11.79 -25.03
CA SER A 194 13.73 -11.27 -26.30
C SER A 194 14.30 -9.88 -26.55
N VAL A 195 14.68 -9.61 -27.79
CA VAL A 195 15.11 -8.31 -28.27
C VAL A 195 14.20 -7.88 -29.39
N THR A 196 13.59 -6.73 -29.25
CA THR A 196 12.69 -6.14 -30.27
C THR A 196 13.28 -4.83 -30.74
N ARG A 197 13.37 -4.65 -32.07
CA ARG A 197 13.71 -3.37 -32.65
C ARG A 197 12.42 -2.60 -32.98
N SER A 198 12.33 -1.35 -32.53
CA SER A 198 11.16 -0.50 -32.80
C SER A 198 10.90 -0.34 -34.30
N GLU A 199 9.63 -0.06 -34.68
CA GLU A 199 9.23 0.08 -36.08
C GLU A 199 9.98 1.21 -36.81
N ASP A 200 10.34 2.28 -36.11
CA ASP A 200 11.17 3.39 -36.62
C ASP A 200 12.67 3.05 -36.64
N GLY A 201 13.07 1.90 -36.06
CA GLY A 201 14.44 1.43 -35.96
C GLY A 201 15.31 2.21 -34.97
N GLY A 202 14.74 3.15 -34.21
CA GLY A 202 15.46 4.07 -33.32
C GLY A 202 15.81 3.50 -31.95
N TYR A 203 15.07 2.47 -31.51
CA TYR A 203 15.19 1.89 -30.17
C TYR A 203 15.27 0.38 -30.21
N PHE A 204 15.85 -0.20 -29.16
CA PHE A 204 15.79 -1.61 -28.83
C PHE A 204 15.12 -1.78 -27.48
N ASP A 205 14.19 -2.72 -27.41
CA ASP A 205 13.56 -3.23 -26.19
C ASP A 205 14.10 -4.62 -25.91
N VAL A 206 14.72 -4.79 -24.76
CA VAL A 206 15.24 -6.09 -24.29
C VAL A 206 14.46 -6.49 -23.06
N LEU A 207 13.86 -7.67 -23.11
CA LEU A 207 13.15 -8.27 -22.01
C LEU A 207 13.78 -9.60 -21.66
N VAL A 208 14.16 -9.78 -20.40
CA VAL A 208 14.63 -11.04 -19.83
C VAL A 208 13.61 -11.46 -18.78
N GLN A 209 13.12 -12.69 -18.86
CA GLN A 209 12.10 -13.21 -17.93
C GLN A 209 12.20 -14.72 -17.76
N PRO A 210 11.77 -15.29 -16.60
CA PRO A 210 11.70 -16.73 -16.43
C PRO A 210 10.73 -17.37 -17.42
N VAL A 211 11.06 -18.57 -17.89
CA VAL A 211 10.17 -19.38 -18.71
C VAL A 211 9.15 -20.08 -17.81
N GLY A 212 7.86 -19.84 -18.07
CA GLY A 212 6.78 -20.49 -17.33
C GLY A 212 6.21 -19.73 -16.15
N GLY A 213 6.69 -18.52 -15.87
CA GLY A 213 6.12 -17.65 -14.84
C GLY A 213 7.04 -16.49 -14.48
N SER A 214 6.47 -15.42 -13.96
CA SER A 214 7.24 -14.33 -13.36
C SER A 214 7.40 -14.61 -11.87
N TYR A 215 8.63 -14.72 -11.39
CA TYR A 215 8.94 -14.67 -9.98
C TYR A 215 9.16 -13.21 -9.58
N GLY A 216 8.84 -12.90 -8.36
CA GLY A 216 9.14 -11.60 -7.78
C GLY A 216 7.97 -10.97 -7.07
N PHE A 217 8.31 -10.12 -6.15
CA PHE A 217 7.36 -9.39 -5.33
C PHE A 217 7.66 -7.88 -5.37
N ASN A 218 6.64 -7.11 -5.05
CA ASN A 218 6.75 -5.70 -4.74
C ASN A 218 5.82 -5.45 -3.54
N LYS A 219 6.40 -5.24 -2.36
CA LYS A 219 5.71 -5.07 -1.09
C LYS A 219 6.12 -3.76 -0.44
N ASN A 220 5.24 -3.24 0.39
CA ASN A 220 5.60 -2.12 1.23
C ASN A 220 6.39 -2.61 2.44
N GLY A 221 7.52 -1.97 2.73
CA GLY A 221 8.19 -2.11 4.01
C GLY A 221 7.42 -1.34 5.09
N CYS A 222 7.46 -1.83 6.32
CA CYS A 222 6.89 -1.13 7.45
C CYS A 222 7.89 -0.08 7.96
N VAL A 223 7.58 1.22 7.80
CA VAL A 223 8.46 2.34 8.21
C VAL A 223 8.01 2.87 9.56
N THR A 224 8.91 2.93 10.51
CA THR A 224 8.71 3.49 11.86
C THR A 224 9.72 4.60 12.13
N ASP A 225 9.71 5.17 13.35
CA ASP A 225 10.65 6.19 13.74
C ASP A 225 12.09 5.61 13.84
N GLY A 226 12.85 5.77 12.78
CA GLY A 226 14.24 5.36 12.69
C GLY A 226 14.52 4.03 12.00
N TRP A 227 13.49 3.24 11.64
CA TRP A 227 13.70 1.91 11.06
C TRP A 227 12.73 1.61 9.90
N ILE A 228 13.20 0.79 8.97
CA ILE A 228 12.37 0.08 7.99
C ILE A 228 12.40 -1.39 8.38
N TYR A 229 11.22 -1.99 8.58
CA TYR A 229 11.07 -3.41 8.83
C TYR A 229 10.64 -4.14 7.56
N LEU A 230 11.27 -5.28 7.30
CA LEU A 230 11.09 -6.08 6.10
C LEU A 230 10.93 -7.55 6.44
N VAL A 231 10.16 -8.25 5.64
CA VAL A 231 10.03 -9.71 5.66
C VAL A 231 10.09 -10.26 4.24
N LEU A 232 10.52 -11.52 4.10
CA LEU A 232 10.48 -12.26 2.86
C LEU A 232 9.43 -13.37 3.00
N SER A 233 8.43 -13.38 2.13
CA SER A 233 7.47 -14.47 2.12
C SER A 233 7.97 -15.61 1.25
N PRO A 234 8.03 -16.86 1.75
CA PRO A 234 8.37 -18.01 0.89
C PRO A 234 7.42 -18.16 -0.30
N ALA A 235 6.16 -17.72 -0.17
CA ALA A 235 5.17 -17.74 -1.25
C ALA A 235 5.54 -16.87 -2.47
N ASP A 236 6.44 -15.89 -2.29
CA ASP A 236 6.90 -15.02 -3.38
C ASP A 236 7.99 -15.67 -4.24
N PHE A 237 8.47 -16.87 -3.87
CA PHE A 237 9.59 -17.55 -4.50
C PHE A 237 9.19 -18.92 -5.07
N PRO A 238 9.95 -19.46 -6.02
CA PRO A 238 9.74 -20.81 -6.48
C PRO A 238 9.80 -21.84 -5.35
N GLU A 239 9.01 -22.90 -5.48
CA GLU A 239 9.09 -24.05 -4.57
C GLU A 239 10.51 -24.60 -4.48
N GLY A 240 10.98 -24.90 -3.29
CA GLY A 240 12.33 -25.41 -3.06
C GLY A 240 13.42 -24.33 -2.95
N THR A 241 13.07 -23.04 -2.95
CA THR A 241 14.03 -21.97 -2.71
C THR A 241 14.69 -22.11 -1.33
N ASP A 242 16.01 -22.00 -1.28
CA ASP A 242 16.80 -22.13 -0.06
C ASP A 242 17.07 -20.77 0.59
N PHE A 243 16.49 -20.53 1.77
CA PHE A 243 16.70 -19.32 2.58
C PHE A 243 17.78 -19.46 3.66
N SER A 244 18.48 -20.60 3.70
CA SER A 244 19.47 -20.89 4.75
C SER A 244 20.71 -20.01 4.71
N GLN A 245 21.00 -19.40 3.56
CA GLN A 245 22.20 -18.58 3.35
C GLN A 245 22.01 -17.11 3.72
N ILE A 246 20.81 -16.70 4.17
CA ILE A 246 20.55 -15.33 4.57
C ILE A 246 21.43 -14.96 5.77
N ARG A 247 22.10 -13.82 5.66
CA ARG A 247 22.94 -13.30 6.74
C ARG A 247 22.10 -13.00 8.00
N GLY A 248 22.41 -13.66 9.11
CA GLY A 248 21.65 -13.57 10.35
C GLY A 248 20.41 -14.44 10.41
N GLY A 249 20.15 -15.24 9.38
CA GLY A 249 19.02 -16.17 9.29
C GLY A 249 17.76 -15.55 8.71
N TYR A 250 16.81 -16.42 8.37
CA TYR A 250 15.47 -16.02 7.91
C TYR A 250 14.65 -15.42 9.06
N GLY A 251 13.84 -14.38 8.78
CA GLY A 251 12.98 -13.78 9.80
C GLY A 251 12.50 -12.36 9.52
N LEU A 252 12.32 -11.60 10.60
CA LEU A 252 12.03 -10.16 10.56
C LEU A 252 13.35 -9.39 10.50
N TYR A 253 13.49 -8.56 9.47
CA TYR A 253 14.67 -7.72 9.26
C TYR A 253 14.35 -6.26 9.55
N ARG A 254 15.38 -5.50 9.95
CA ARG A 254 15.30 -4.04 10.01
C ARG A 254 16.56 -3.39 9.44
N ILE A 255 16.38 -2.20 8.88
CA ILE A 255 17.44 -1.33 8.37
C ILE A 255 17.16 0.10 8.84
N PRO A 256 18.17 0.88 9.30
CA PRO A 256 17.92 2.24 9.76
C PRO A 256 17.48 3.16 8.62
N THR A 257 16.54 4.08 8.91
CA THR A 257 16.10 5.13 7.98
C THR A 257 17.07 6.30 7.92
N ALA A 258 17.81 6.55 9.03
CA ALA A 258 18.79 7.63 9.10
C ALA A 258 20.05 7.26 8.31
N THR A 259 20.44 8.15 7.40
CA THR A 259 21.64 8.02 6.59
C THR A 259 22.21 9.40 6.28
N ASP A 260 23.53 9.50 6.24
CA ASP A 260 24.26 10.72 5.85
C ASP A 260 24.31 10.90 4.31
N SER A 261 23.82 9.91 3.58
CA SER A 261 23.77 9.89 2.11
C SER A 261 22.35 9.55 1.63
N TYR A 262 22.13 9.60 0.32
CA TYR A 262 20.88 9.09 -0.28
C TYR A 262 20.87 7.56 -0.45
N GLU A 263 21.81 6.86 0.17
CA GLU A 263 21.89 5.41 0.13
C GLU A 263 21.59 4.82 1.51
N LEU A 264 20.77 3.78 1.57
CA LEU A 264 20.48 3.02 2.77
C LEU A 264 21.67 2.11 3.12
N ASP A 265 22.08 2.11 4.39
CA ASP A 265 23.20 1.30 4.84
C ASP A 265 22.81 -0.17 5.07
N VAL A 266 22.94 -0.99 4.04
CA VAL A 266 22.71 -2.45 4.12
C VAL A 266 23.69 -3.12 5.11
N GLY A 267 24.85 -2.51 5.39
CA GLY A 267 25.77 -3.01 6.39
C GLY A 267 25.21 -2.99 7.81
N ALA A 268 24.29 -2.06 8.08
CA ALA A 268 23.58 -1.91 9.36
C ALA A 268 22.29 -2.75 9.44
N MET A 269 21.94 -3.48 8.41
CA MET A 269 20.76 -4.35 8.39
C MET A 269 20.91 -5.50 9.40
N GLN A 270 19.84 -5.83 10.11
CA GLN A 270 19.81 -6.83 11.17
C GLN A 270 18.61 -7.76 11.04
N THR A 271 18.78 -9.03 11.36
CA THR A 271 17.68 -9.96 11.65
C THR A 271 17.33 -9.80 13.14
N VAL A 272 16.15 -9.26 13.44
CA VAL A 272 15.72 -8.94 14.81
C VAL A 272 14.83 -10.01 15.43
N LEU A 273 14.16 -10.83 14.60
CA LEU A 273 13.43 -12.01 15.03
C LEU A 273 13.71 -13.15 14.05
N PRO A 274 14.60 -14.09 14.42
CA PRO A 274 14.82 -15.29 13.60
C PRO A 274 13.57 -16.17 13.58
N LEU A 275 13.22 -16.71 12.40
CA LEU A 275 12.08 -17.58 12.17
C LEU A 275 12.51 -18.82 11.37
N SER A 276 11.67 -19.85 11.39
CA SER A 276 11.89 -21.08 10.62
C SER A 276 11.15 -20.98 9.29
N TYR A 277 11.87 -20.76 8.18
CA TYR A 277 11.23 -20.68 6.86
C TYR A 277 10.57 -21.98 6.41
N ALA A 278 10.97 -23.12 6.97
CA ALA A 278 10.36 -24.40 6.67
C ALA A 278 8.93 -24.54 7.26
N GLU A 279 8.57 -23.71 8.22
CA GLU A 279 7.25 -23.71 8.88
C GLU A 279 6.34 -22.62 8.32
N ILE A 280 6.90 -21.62 7.65
CA ILE A 280 6.19 -20.43 7.19
C ILE A 280 5.83 -20.57 5.72
N GLU A 281 4.54 -20.46 5.42
CA GLU A 281 3.99 -20.42 4.07
C GLU A 281 3.92 -18.99 3.54
N ASP A 282 3.50 -18.04 4.40
CA ASP A 282 3.45 -16.61 4.08
C ASP A 282 3.69 -15.77 5.33
N ILE A 283 4.14 -14.51 5.14
CA ILE A 283 4.47 -13.58 6.23
C ILE A 283 4.25 -12.14 5.80
N CYS A 284 3.72 -11.32 6.72
CA CYS A 284 3.69 -9.87 6.56
C CYS A 284 3.97 -9.15 7.89
N VAL A 285 4.47 -7.92 7.78
CA VAL A 285 4.72 -7.02 8.91
C VAL A 285 4.04 -5.68 8.64
N MET A 286 3.44 -5.09 9.66
CA MET A 286 2.80 -3.78 9.59
C MET A 286 2.90 -3.04 10.93
N LYS A 287 2.71 -1.72 10.91
CA LYS A 287 2.56 -0.95 12.14
C LYS A 287 1.33 -1.44 12.89
N SER A 288 1.39 -1.40 14.21
CA SER A 288 0.18 -1.52 15.03
C SER A 288 -0.41 -0.11 15.26
N PRO A 289 -1.65 -0.01 15.76
CA PRO A 289 -2.22 1.26 16.22
C PRO A 289 -1.48 1.86 17.43
N TRP A 290 -0.55 1.13 18.04
CA TRP A 290 0.21 1.58 19.23
C TRP A 290 1.65 1.88 18.86
N ASP A 291 2.14 2.98 19.38
CA ASP A 291 3.52 3.43 19.17
C ASP A 291 4.52 2.37 19.65
N GLY A 292 5.55 2.15 18.84
CA GLY A 292 6.64 1.23 19.17
C GLY A 292 6.29 -0.26 19.09
N VAL A 293 5.10 -0.61 18.59
CA VAL A 293 4.68 -2.01 18.41
C VAL A 293 4.41 -2.31 16.95
N LEU A 294 4.86 -3.46 16.49
CA LEU A 294 4.57 -4.00 15.17
C LEU A 294 3.65 -5.22 15.27
N LEU A 295 2.85 -5.40 14.25
CA LEU A 295 2.10 -6.63 14.01
C LEU A 295 2.87 -7.48 13.01
N LEU A 296 3.19 -8.69 13.41
CA LEU A 296 3.78 -9.71 12.54
C LEU A 296 2.79 -10.86 12.39
N LEU A 297 2.31 -11.07 11.18
CA LEU A 297 1.44 -12.19 10.85
C LEU A 297 2.24 -13.22 10.06
N THR A 298 2.08 -14.48 10.44
CA THR A 298 2.66 -15.61 9.72
C THR A 298 1.58 -16.66 9.46
N LEU A 299 1.60 -17.25 8.28
CA LEU A 299 0.83 -18.45 7.96
C LEU A 299 1.75 -19.65 8.15
N GLU A 300 1.46 -20.49 9.16
CA GLU A 300 2.29 -21.62 9.58
C GLU A 300 1.44 -22.91 9.52
N HIS A 301 1.73 -23.79 8.56
CA HIS A 301 0.97 -25.04 8.34
C HIS A 301 -0.55 -24.81 8.24
N GLY A 302 -0.94 -23.77 7.47
CA GLY A 302 -2.34 -23.39 7.27
C GLY A 302 -2.99 -22.68 8.48
N ASN A 303 -2.25 -22.39 9.55
CA ASN A 303 -2.75 -21.63 10.72
C ASN A 303 -2.17 -20.22 10.69
N LEU A 304 -3.03 -19.24 10.86
CA LEU A 304 -2.60 -17.85 11.03
C LEU A 304 -2.08 -17.64 12.44
N ARG A 305 -0.92 -17.03 12.55
CA ARG A 305 -0.32 -16.64 13.82
C ARG A 305 -0.07 -15.14 13.82
N LEU A 306 -0.54 -14.47 14.86
CA LEU A 306 -0.36 -13.03 15.09
C LEU A 306 0.61 -12.84 16.24
N ARG A 307 1.68 -12.10 16.02
CA ARG A 307 2.63 -11.70 17.04
C ARG A 307 2.69 -10.18 17.14
N LEU A 308 2.69 -9.69 18.37
CA LEU A 308 3.00 -8.29 18.67
C LEU A 308 4.49 -8.21 18.99
N PHE A 309 5.21 -7.37 18.26
CA PHE A 309 6.65 -7.21 18.38
C PHE A 309 6.97 -5.79 18.87
N ASP A 310 7.70 -5.70 19.98
CA ASP A 310 8.19 -4.43 20.54
C ASP A 310 9.49 -4.00 19.84
N GLU A 311 9.46 -2.79 19.28
CA GLU A 311 10.58 -2.26 18.50
C GLU A 311 11.81 -1.96 19.36
N ALA A 312 11.60 -1.48 20.58
CA ALA A 312 12.68 -1.03 21.46
C ALA A 312 13.48 -2.20 22.02
N SER A 313 12.78 -3.23 22.51
CA SER A 313 13.43 -4.44 23.08
C SER A 313 13.74 -5.50 22.02
N CYS A 314 13.20 -5.39 20.81
CA CYS A 314 13.26 -6.41 19.76
C CYS A 314 12.75 -7.78 20.26
N THR A 315 11.63 -7.77 20.99
CA THR A 315 11.03 -8.99 21.55
C THR A 315 9.56 -9.13 21.17
N VAL A 316 9.08 -10.37 21.14
CA VAL A 316 7.66 -10.65 21.00
C VAL A 316 6.98 -10.41 22.34
N LEU A 317 6.01 -9.51 22.39
CA LEU A 317 5.19 -9.21 23.57
C LEU A 317 4.07 -10.22 23.75
N GLU A 318 3.38 -10.53 22.66
CA GLU A 318 2.21 -11.40 22.60
C GLU A 318 2.29 -12.28 21.36
N ASP A 319 1.75 -13.48 21.46
CA ASP A 319 1.79 -14.49 20.40
C ASP A 319 0.49 -15.31 20.40
N TYR A 320 -0.29 -15.17 19.34
CA TYR A 320 -1.60 -15.79 19.20
C TYR A 320 -1.62 -16.74 18.02
N THR A 321 -2.12 -17.94 18.23
CA THR A 321 -2.51 -18.84 17.13
C THR A 321 -4.00 -18.65 16.88
N LEU A 322 -4.31 -18.23 15.68
CA LEU A 322 -5.69 -18.02 15.21
C LEU A 322 -6.18 -19.24 14.43
N ASP A 323 -7.32 -19.09 13.76
CA ASP A 323 -7.89 -20.17 12.95
C ASP A 323 -7.09 -20.49 11.71
N SER A 324 -7.49 -21.54 11.03
CA SER A 324 -6.92 -21.94 9.74
C SER A 324 -7.31 -20.95 8.64
N TYR A 325 -6.33 -20.58 7.82
CA TYR A 325 -6.46 -19.73 6.66
C TYR A 325 -5.76 -20.39 5.48
N SER A 326 -6.32 -20.26 4.29
CA SER A 326 -5.70 -20.76 3.05
C SER A 326 -4.70 -19.76 2.44
N SER A 327 -4.79 -18.50 2.85
CA SER A 327 -3.92 -17.40 2.39
C SER A 327 -3.83 -16.32 3.47
N MET A 328 -2.83 -15.43 3.34
CA MET A 328 -2.69 -14.29 4.24
C MET A 328 -3.92 -13.38 4.15
N PRO A 329 -4.63 -13.09 5.26
CA PRO A 329 -5.78 -12.19 5.24
C PRO A 329 -5.34 -10.73 5.03
N GLN A 330 -6.24 -9.92 4.48
CA GLN A 330 -6.10 -8.47 4.58
C GLN A 330 -6.40 -8.04 6.01
N VAL A 331 -5.55 -7.17 6.56
CA VAL A 331 -5.75 -6.60 7.90
C VAL A 331 -6.21 -5.17 7.78
N VAL A 332 -7.35 -4.87 8.39
CA VAL A 332 -7.84 -3.50 8.57
C VAL A 332 -7.72 -3.14 10.04
N GLN A 333 -7.10 -2.01 10.32
CA GLN A 333 -6.80 -1.59 11.69
C GLN A 333 -7.73 -0.46 12.11
N GLY A 334 -8.33 -0.60 13.29
CA GLY A 334 -9.00 0.46 14.01
C GLY A 334 -8.29 0.75 15.33
N GLU A 335 -8.76 1.71 16.08
CA GLU A 335 -8.13 2.14 17.34
C GLU A 335 -7.96 0.97 18.35
N ASN A 336 -8.98 0.14 18.50
CA ASN A 336 -9.00 -0.99 19.44
C ASN A 336 -9.39 -2.32 18.79
N VAL A 337 -9.37 -2.40 17.48
CA VAL A 337 -9.80 -3.57 16.73
C VAL A 337 -8.89 -3.85 15.54
N LEU A 338 -8.61 -5.12 15.30
CA LEU A 338 -8.05 -5.63 14.05
C LEU A 338 -9.11 -6.48 13.36
N LEU A 339 -9.41 -6.15 12.12
CA LEU A 339 -10.31 -6.94 11.28
C LEU A 339 -9.46 -7.73 10.27
N LEU A 340 -9.50 -9.03 10.36
CA LEU A 340 -8.85 -9.97 9.47
C LEU A 340 -9.86 -10.42 8.41
N LEU A 341 -9.61 -10.08 7.15
CA LEU A 341 -10.49 -10.36 6.02
C LEU A 341 -9.90 -11.49 5.18
N SER A 342 -10.57 -12.64 5.15
CA SER A 342 -10.20 -13.74 4.27
C SER A 342 -10.71 -13.51 2.85
N TYR A 343 -9.91 -13.91 1.87
CA TYR A 343 -10.29 -13.88 0.45
C TYR A 343 -10.78 -15.23 -0.08
N ASP A 344 -11.02 -16.20 0.81
CA ASP A 344 -11.47 -17.52 0.42
C ASP A 344 -12.85 -17.44 -0.27
N VAL A 345 -12.89 -17.82 -1.53
CA VAL A 345 -14.11 -17.83 -2.36
C VAL A 345 -14.97 -19.04 -1.96
N PRO A 346 -16.30 -18.92 -1.85
CA PRO A 346 -17.17 -17.88 -2.40
C PRO A 346 -17.57 -16.76 -1.43
N GLU A 347 -17.32 -16.92 -0.16
CA GLU A 347 -17.73 -15.97 0.88
C GLU A 347 -16.50 -15.37 1.56
N ARG A 348 -16.44 -14.04 1.62
CA ARG A 348 -15.38 -13.35 2.34
C ARG A 348 -15.70 -13.37 3.82
N SER A 349 -15.06 -14.26 4.56
CA SER A 349 -15.19 -14.29 6.01
C SER A 349 -14.31 -13.23 6.66
N PHE A 350 -14.74 -12.76 7.83
CA PHE A 350 -13.92 -11.93 8.67
C PHE A 350 -13.84 -12.44 10.11
N LEU A 351 -12.73 -12.11 10.76
CA LEU A 351 -12.51 -12.25 12.20
C LEU A 351 -12.12 -10.87 12.75
N ALA A 352 -12.90 -10.36 13.71
CA ALA A 352 -12.54 -9.19 14.49
C ALA A 352 -11.84 -9.61 15.78
N LEU A 353 -10.61 -9.11 15.97
CA LEU A 353 -9.85 -9.20 17.20
C LEU A 353 -9.96 -7.87 17.91
N VAL A 354 -10.48 -7.86 19.12
CA VAL A 354 -10.67 -6.66 19.92
C VAL A 354 -9.67 -6.62 21.04
N ARG A 355 -9.16 -5.41 21.36
CA ARG A 355 -8.23 -5.25 22.45
C ARG A 355 -8.97 -5.03 23.76
N GLU A 356 -8.93 -6.03 24.63
CA GLU A 356 -9.50 -6.00 25.99
C GLU A 356 -8.37 -6.24 27.00
N ASP A 357 -8.31 -5.41 28.03
CA ASP A 357 -7.28 -5.49 29.08
C ASP A 357 -5.84 -5.61 28.56
N GLY A 358 -5.57 -4.99 27.41
CA GLY A 358 -4.25 -4.99 26.78
C GLY A 358 -3.97 -6.19 25.89
N GLN A 359 -4.86 -7.16 25.77
CA GLN A 359 -4.71 -8.36 24.93
C GLN A 359 -5.74 -8.38 23.80
N TYR A 360 -5.38 -9.00 22.66
CA TYR A 360 -6.33 -9.26 21.59
C TYR A 360 -7.16 -10.51 21.89
N VAL A 361 -8.47 -10.35 21.82
CA VAL A 361 -9.41 -11.44 21.93
C VAL A 361 -10.29 -11.54 20.70
N PRO A 362 -10.56 -12.74 20.17
CA PRO A 362 -11.56 -12.93 19.13
C PRO A 362 -12.93 -12.48 19.65
N SER A 363 -13.58 -11.54 18.96
CA SER A 363 -14.87 -10.99 19.41
C SER A 363 -16.00 -11.33 18.45
N LEU A 364 -15.85 -10.98 17.17
CA LEU A 364 -16.91 -11.19 16.19
C LEU A 364 -16.38 -11.91 14.96
N ARG A 365 -17.26 -12.73 14.37
CA ARG A 365 -17.05 -13.41 13.10
C ARG A 365 -18.24 -13.18 12.20
N GLY A 366 -18.00 -13.08 10.91
CA GLY A 366 -19.08 -12.94 9.94
C GLY A 366 -18.59 -13.12 8.53
N THR A 367 -19.50 -12.87 7.61
CA THR A 367 -19.22 -12.88 6.18
C THR A 367 -19.59 -11.52 5.58
N LEU A 368 -18.78 -11.07 4.63
CA LEU A 368 -19.07 -9.89 3.82
C LEU A 368 -19.68 -10.33 2.49
N PRO A 369 -20.62 -9.57 1.94
CA PRO A 369 -21.15 -9.85 0.62
C PRO A 369 -20.02 -9.98 -0.40
N ASN A 370 -20.03 -11.07 -1.18
CA ASN A 370 -19.03 -11.28 -2.22
C ASN A 370 -19.30 -10.34 -3.40
N LYS A 371 -18.84 -9.11 -3.29
CA LYS A 371 -18.77 -8.19 -4.41
C LYS A 371 -17.36 -8.23 -4.95
N SER A 372 -17.19 -8.33 -6.25
CA SER A 372 -15.94 -8.43 -6.99
C SER A 372 -15.06 -7.17 -6.91
N TYR A 373 -15.28 -6.31 -5.93
CA TYR A 373 -14.63 -5.01 -5.81
C TYR A 373 -13.37 -5.07 -4.95
N ARG A 374 -12.37 -4.36 -5.40
CA ARG A 374 -11.28 -3.93 -4.52
C ARG A 374 -11.87 -2.93 -3.54
N TRP A 375 -11.83 -3.25 -2.28
CA TRP A 375 -12.17 -2.28 -1.23
C TRP A 375 -11.08 -1.21 -1.21
N TYR A 376 -11.50 0.01 -1.46
CA TYR A 376 -10.63 1.15 -1.34
C TYR A 376 -10.75 1.72 0.07
N GLU A 377 -9.60 1.95 0.71
CA GLU A 377 -9.50 2.60 2.01
C GLU A 377 -10.49 2.09 3.07
N PRO A 378 -10.46 0.79 3.39
CA PRO A 378 -11.34 0.24 4.39
C PRO A 378 -11.04 0.82 5.76
N ALA A 379 -12.09 1.12 6.53
CA ALA A 379 -12.01 1.57 7.91
C ALA A 379 -12.85 0.69 8.82
N VAL A 380 -12.42 0.50 10.06
CA VAL A 380 -13.11 -0.32 11.05
C VAL A 380 -13.15 0.39 12.41
N ALA A 381 -14.25 0.24 13.13
CA ALA A 381 -14.40 0.71 14.51
C ALA A 381 -15.19 -0.31 15.33
N TYR A 382 -14.81 -0.50 16.57
CA TYR A 382 -15.50 -1.42 17.49
C TYR A 382 -15.85 -0.72 18.80
N ARG A 383 -17.07 -0.98 19.30
CA ARG A 383 -17.52 -0.49 20.60
C ARG A 383 -18.65 -1.36 21.15
N ASN A 384 -18.52 -1.81 22.38
CA ASN A 384 -19.59 -2.48 23.15
C ASN A 384 -20.28 -3.65 22.40
N GLY A 385 -19.52 -4.48 21.69
CA GLY A 385 -20.07 -5.60 20.93
C GLY A 385 -20.52 -5.25 19.50
N HIS A 386 -20.42 -3.97 19.09
CA HIS A 386 -20.75 -3.52 17.74
C HIS A 386 -19.48 -3.30 16.92
N LEU A 387 -19.37 -3.99 15.81
CA LEU A 387 -18.30 -3.81 14.82
C LEU A 387 -18.87 -3.03 13.64
N ALA A 388 -18.32 -1.88 13.36
CA ALA A 388 -18.60 -1.15 12.14
C ALA A 388 -17.44 -1.28 11.15
N PHE A 389 -17.77 -1.51 9.88
CA PHE A 389 -16.84 -1.55 8.77
C PHE A 389 -17.34 -0.65 7.66
N ALA A 390 -16.47 0.16 7.10
CA ALA A 390 -16.79 1.03 5.97
C ALA A 390 -15.73 0.90 4.88
N THR A 391 -16.14 1.04 3.64
CA THR A 391 -15.24 1.04 2.48
C THR A 391 -15.81 1.89 1.36
N LEU A 392 -14.93 2.36 0.48
CA LEU A 392 -15.32 2.97 -0.78
C LEU A 392 -15.43 1.88 -1.84
N SER A 393 -16.47 1.93 -2.66
CA SER A 393 -16.67 1.03 -3.80
C SER A 393 -17.10 1.80 -5.04
N PRO A 394 -16.69 1.38 -6.25
CA PRO A 394 -17.25 1.93 -7.48
C PRO A 394 -18.76 1.74 -7.51
N ASP A 395 -19.51 2.78 -7.86
CA ASP A 395 -20.93 2.64 -8.11
C ASP A 395 -21.13 2.10 -9.54
N GLU A 396 -21.83 0.95 -9.68
CA GLU A 396 -22.08 0.34 -11.00
C GLU A 396 -23.11 1.12 -11.84
N GLU A 397 -23.98 1.86 -11.18
CA GLU A 397 -25.08 2.57 -11.84
C GLU A 397 -24.75 4.05 -12.11
N ARG A 398 -23.75 4.60 -11.44
CA ARG A 398 -23.41 6.01 -11.51
C ARG A 398 -21.89 6.19 -11.59
N PRO A 399 -21.40 7.16 -12.37
CA PRO A 399 -19.98 7.49 -12.32
C PRO A 399 -19.63 8.05 -10.92
N GLY A 400 -18.71 7.38 -10.22
CA GLY A 400 -18.26 7.80 -8.90
C GLY A 400 -17.99 6.65 -7.95
N LEU A 401 -17.65 6.99 -6.72
CA LEU A 401 -17.51 6.05 -5.61
C LEU A 401 -18.70 6.21 -4.67
N SER A 402 -19.27 5.12 -4.25
CA SER A 402 -20.18 5.04 -3.11
C SER A 402 -19.41 4.58 -1.88
N MET A 403 -19.84 4.99 -0.71
CA MET A 403 -19.37 4.44 0.54
C MET A 403 -20.36 3.40 1.01
N GLU A 404 -19.87 2.22 1.33
CA GLU A 404 -20.67 1.15 1.93
C GLU A 404 -20.29 0.99 3.39
N VAL A 405 -21.28 0.79 4.25
CA VAL A 405 -21.12 0.66 5.70
C VAL A 405 -21.91 -0.54 6.20
N TRP A 406 -21.27 -1.38 6.98
CA TRP A 406 -21.90 -2.51 7.66
C TRP A 406 -21.71 -2.39 9.15
N ILE A 407 -22.66 -2.90 9.92
CA ILE A 407 -22.56 -3.06 11.37
C ILE A 407 -22.96 -4.48 11.73
N TRP A 408 -22.13 -5.13 12.54
CA TRP A 408 -22.39 -6.46 13.10
C TRP A 408 -22.40 -6.43 14.61
N GLU A 409 -23.20 -7.34 15.16
CA GLU A 409 -23.22 -7.76 16.55
C GLU A 409 -23.00 -9.28 16.64
N ASP A 410 -22.99 -9.83 17.86
CA ASP A 410 -22.81 -11.27 18.08
C ASP A 410 -23.92 -12.13 17.40
N GLY A 411 -25.06 -11.53 17.09
CA GLY A 411 -26.17 -12.17 16.37
C GLY A 411 -26.10 -12.11 14.84
N GLY A 412 -25.12 -11.42 14.27
CA GLY A 412 -24.99 -11.21 12.82
C GLY A 412 -25.03 -9.76 12.39
N GLU A 413 -25.26 -9.53 11.10
CA GLU A 413 -25.40 -8.19 10.52
C GLU A 413 -26.69 -7.52 11.01
N VAL A 414 -26.56 -6.28 11.54
CA VAL A 414 -27.69 -5.49 12.05
C VAL A 414 -27.99 -4.27 11.19
N PHE A 415 -27.02 -3.85 10.36
CA PHE A 415 -27.19 -2.75 9.44
C PHE A 415 -26.25 -2.90 8.24
N TYR A 416 -26.79 -2.62 7.05
CA TYR A 416 -26.03 -2.39 5.82
C TYR A 416 -26.62 -1.20 5.07
N GLY A 417 -25.79 -0.20 4.80
CA GLY A 417 -26.19 1.01 4.11
C GLY A 417 -25.19 1.47 3.07
N ARG A 418 -25.70 2.16 2.05
CA ARG A 418 -24.91 2.82 1.02
C ARG A 418 -25.10 4.34 1.12
N PHE A 419 -24.02 5.06 1.00
CA PHE A 419 -23.99 6.51 1.10
C PHE A 419 -23.48 7.08 -0.21
N LEU A 420 -24.31 7.88 -0.84
CA LEU A 420 -24.03 8.53 -2.10
C LEU A 420 -23.79 10.02 -1.83
N ARG A 421 -22.70 10.55 -2.31
CA ARG A 421 -22.47 11.97 -2.29
C ARG A 421 -23.10 12.59 -3.54
N ALA A 422 -24.12 13.41 -3.34
CA ALA A 422 -24.64 14.26 -4.38
C ALA A 422 -23.72 15.49 -4.52
N ALA A 423 -22.70 15.42 -5.33
CA ALA A 423 -21.82 16.55 -5.61
C ALA A 423 -21.67 16.76 -7.11
N ALA A 424 -21.68 18.04 -7.51
CA ALA A 424 -21.50 18.47 -8.89
C ALA A 424 -20.06 18.33 -9.44
N TRP A 425 -19.20 17.56 -8.77
CA TRP A 425 -17.78 17.44 -9.08
C TRP A 425 -17.46 16.00 -9.47
N GLU A 426 -17.55 15.73 -10.75
CA GLU A 426 -17.51 14.37 -11.30
C GLU A 426 -16.12 13.73 -11.36
N ASP A 427 -15.02 14.43 -11.10
CA ASP A 427 -13.74 14.02 -11.69
C ASP A 427 -12.59 13.63 -10.77
N SER A 428 -12.69 13.68 -9.44
CA SER A 428 -11.53 13.26 -8.65
C SER A 428 -11.86 12.82 -7.23
N ILE A 429 -11.93 11.51 -7.03
CA ILE A 429 -11.82 10.90 -5.71
C ILE A 429 -10.40 10.35 -5.60
N TYR A 430 -9.43 11.22 -5.40
CA TYR A 430 -8.12 10.87 -4.86
C TYR A 430 -7.99 11.60 -3.53
N ALA A 431 -8.65 11.07 -2.51
CA ALA A 431 -8.34 11.49 -1.16
C ALA A 431 -6.97 10.89 -0.79
N SER A 432 -6.00 11.73 -0.55
CA SER A 432 -4.74 11.32 0.09
C SER A 432 -4.92 11.02 1.59
N THR A 433 -6.10 11.31 2.12
CA THR A 433 -6.49 11.11 3.52
C THR A 433 -7.46 9.94 3.61
N PRO A 434 -7.19 8.94 4.47
CA PRO A 434 -8.03 7.75 4.57
C PRO A 434 -9.43 8.07 5.11
N LEU A 435 -10.40 7.22 4.74
CA LEU A 435 -11.71 7.19 5.37
C LEU A 435 -11.55 6.95 6.87
N ARG A 436 -12.24 7.76 7.69
CA ARG A 436 -12.23 7.59 9.15
C ARG A 436 -13.60 7.15 9.66
N LEU A 437 -13.57 6.18 10.54
CA LEU A 437 -14.74 5.59 11.17
C LEU A 437 -14.54 5.57 12.68
N SER A 438 -15.51 6.07 13.42
CA SER A 438 -15.46 6.08 14.89
C SER A 438 -16.86 6.00 15.49
N TRP A 439 -16.95 5.47 16.69
CA TRP A 439 -18.16 5.56 17.51
C TRP A 439 -18.11 6.86 18.33
N LYS A 440 -19.27 7.49 18.55
CA LYS A 440 -19.36 8.65 19.40
C LYS A 440 -18.89 8.31 20.82
N GLU A 441 -18.01 9.11 21.39
CA GLU A 441 -17.58 8.94 22.78
C GLU A 441 -18.73 9.15 23.76
N ASP A 442 -18.73 8.39 24.87
CA ASP A 442 -19.71 8.54 25.93
C ASP A 442 -19.47 9.88 26.66
N GLY A 443 -20.35 10.84 26.48
CA GLY A 443 -20.31 12.11 27.17
C GLY A 443 -19.86 13.33 26.37
N ALA A 444 -19.71 13.22 25.04
CA ALA A 444 -19.47 14.33 24.13
C ALA A 444 -20.77 14.93 23.58
#